data_6f5f070918682c7eef2254d83f46a922
#
_entry.id   6f5f070918682c7eef2254d83f46a922
#
_cell.length_a   1.000
_cell.length_b   1.000
_cell.length_c   1.000
_cell.angle_alpha   90.00
_cell.angle_beta   90.00
_cell.angle_gamma   90.00
#
_symmetry.space_group_name_H-M   'P 1'
#
loop_
_entity.id
_entity.type
_entity.pdbx_description
1 polymer ?
#
loop_
_entity_poly.entity_id
_entity_poly.type
_entity_poly.pdbx_seq_one_letter_code
_entity_poly.pdbx_strand_id
1 'polypeptide(L)'
;IKMPIYYDIRLLYPKEMEIAEYAVWQIKRQMGIELPDTELTGIALNIINSELVTETVSESKDELIEKVAEFIEQSFSIRIDRKAFSFSRFVSHMEYLLRRAKEGQTVSDENMQLYKTVKSEIPEINRCVNGIAVLLKEQGYPLNEEEKLYLMLHVNRLCDREGL
;
A
#
# COMPACT_ATOMS: atom_id res chain seq x y z
N ILE A 1 -4.38 10.70 10.71
CA ILE A 1 -4.47 10.99 9.25
C ILE A 1 -5.19 9.83 8.61
N LYS A 2 -6.41 10.06 8.14
CA LYS A 2 -7.13 9.06 7.35
C LYS A 2 -6.42 8.94 6.00
N MET A 3 -6.02 7.73 5.66
CA MET A 3 -5.38 7.49 4.38
C MET A 3 -6.36 7.76 3.24
N PRO A 4 -5.97 8.50 2.19
CA PRO A 4 -6.82 8.78 1.04
C PRO A 4 -7.46 7.54 0.44
N ILE A 5 -6.72 6.44 0.39
CA ILE A 5 -7.14 5.16 -0.15
C ILE A 5 -8.30 4.51 0.62
N TYR A 6 -8.51 4.89 1.89
CA TYR A 6 -9.65 4.42 2.67
C TYR A 6 -10.98 4.78 2.01
N TYR A 7 -11.08 6.01 1.53
CA TYR A 7 -12.28 6.48 0.84
C TYR A 7 -12.49 5.79 -0.49
N ASP A 8 -11.42 5.54 -1.22
CA ASP A 8 -11.49 4.86 -2.51
C ASP A 8 -11.94 3.41 -2.36
N ILE A 9 -11.43 2.71 -1.36
CA ILE A 9 -11.84 1.32 -1.08
C ILE A 9 -13.32 1.28 -0.73
N ARG A 10 -13.80 2.18 0.11
CA ARG A 10 -15.21 2.26 0.50
C ARG A 10 -16.12 2.51 -0.71
N LEU A 11 -15.67 3.34 -1.64
CA LEU A 11 -16.43 3.67 -2.84
C LEU A 11 -16.43 2.56 -3.88
N LEU A 12 -15.28 1.96 -4.14
CA LEU A 12 -15.07 0.97 -5.20
C LEU A 12 -15.40 -0.46 -4.76
N TYR A 13 -15.22 -0.76 -3.50
CA TYR A 13 -15.38 -2.09 -2.92
C TYR A 13 -16.25 -2.05 -1.65
N PRO A 14 -17.52 -1.62 -1.76
CA PRO A 14 -18.38 -1.42 -0.60
C PRO A 14 -18.69 -2.73 0.15
N LYS A 15 -18.80 -3.86 -0.53
CA LYS A 15 -19.04 -5.17 0.10
C LYS A 15 -17.86 -5.63 0.94
N GLU A 16 -16.64 -5.51 0.40
CA GLU A 16 -15.41 -5.90 1.06
C GLU A 16 -15.15 -5.00 2.27
N MET A 17 -15.44 -3.72 2.14
CA MET A 17 -15.36 -2.77 3.25
C MET A 17 -16.36 -3.10 4.35
N GLU A 18 -17.58 -3.46 4.00
CA GLU A 18 -18.62 -3.88 4.96
C GLU A 18 -18.23 -5.15 5.73
N ILE A 19 -17.65 -6.13 5.04
CA ILE A 19 -17.13 -7.35 5.67
C ILE A 19 -15.98 -6.99 6.63
N ALA A 20 -15.08 -6.12 6.23
CA ALA A 20 -13.97 -5.65 7.06
C ALA A 20 -14.46 -4.91 8.31
N GLU A 21 -15.46 -4.05 8.18
CA GLU A 21 -16.11 -3.34 9.29
C GLU A 21 -16.75 -4.31 10.28
N TYR A 22 -17.45 -5.32 9.76
CA TYR A 22 -18.03 -6.37 10.58
C TYR A 22 -16.98 -7.18 11.36
N ALA A 23 -15.88 -7.54 10.70
CA ALA A 23 -14.77 -8.24 11.35
C ALA A 23 -14.16 -7.41 12.49
N VAL A 24 -13.93 -6.12 12.25
CA VAL A 24 -13.39 -5.19 13.27
C VAL A 24 -14.37 -5.06 14.44
N TRP A 25 -15.67 -4.95 14.17
CA TRP A 25 -16.71 -4.91 15.20
C TRP A 25 -16.74 -6.17 16.05
N GLN A 26 -16.65 -7.36 15.43
CA GLN A 26 -16.59 -8.64 16.13
C GLN A 26 -15.36 -8.77 17.02
N ILE A 27 -14.21 -8.32 16.56
CA ILE A 27 -12.97 -8.33 17.35
C ILE A 27 -13.13 -7.44 18.58
N LYS A 28 -13.71 -6.25 18.42
CA LYS A 28 -13.99 -5.36 19.54
C LYS A 28 -14.95 -6.00 20.55
N ARG A 29 -16.01 -6.61 20.07
CA ARG A 29 -17.05 -7.25 20.90
C ARG A 29 -16.53 -8.45 21.68
N GLN A 30 -15.73 -9.32 21.05
CA GLN A 30 -15.30 -10.58 21.66
C GLN A 30 -14.00 -10.43 22.45
N MET A 31 -13.11 -9.57 22.04
CA MET A 31 -11.75 -9.43 22.60
C MET A 31 -11.52 -8.09 23.29
N GLY A 32 -12.42 -7.13 23.16
CA GLY A 32 -12.26 -5.78 23.69
C GLY A 32 -11.17 -4.96 23.02
N ILE A 33 -10.69 -5.40 21.85
CA ILE A 33 -9.62 -4.72 21.11
C ILE A 33 -10.24 -3.80 20.07
N GLU A 34 -9.86 -2.51 20.14
CA GLU A 34 -10.25 -1.52 19.16
C GLU A 34 -9.14 -1.36 18.11
N LEU A 35 -9.45 -1.71 16.86
CA LEU A 35 -8.49 -1.60 15.76
C LEU A 35 -8.60 -0.22 15.08
N PRO A 36 -7.47 0.40 14.72
CA PRO A 36 -7.50 1.67 13.99
C PRO A 36 -8.00 1.50 12.55
N ASP A 37 -8.42 2.61 11.92
CA ASP A 37 -8.92 2.65 10.54
C ASP A 37 -7.91 2.08 9.53
N THR A 38 -6.62 2.16 9.82
CA THR A 38 -5.57 1.56 8.98
C THR A 38 -5.64 0.05 8.94
N GLU A 39 -6.04 -0.59 10.03
CA GLU A 39 -6.25 -2.04 10.07
C GLU A 39 -7.52 -2.46 9.32
N LEU A 40 -8.57 -1.66 9.42
CA LEU A 40 -9.79 -1.84 8.64
C LEU A 40 -9.48 -1.86 7.14
N THR A 41 -8.72 -0.88 6.67
CA THR A 41 -8.25 -0.80 5.28
C THR A 41 -7.42 -2.03 4.90
N GLY A 42 -6.52 -2.46 5.78
CA GLY A 42 -5.71 -3.67 5.56
C GLY A 42 -6.54 -4.93 5.41
N ILE A 43 -7.56 -5.11 6.26
CA ILE A 43 -8.48 -6.25 6.18
C ILE A 43 -9.26 -6.21 4.85
N ALA A 44 -9.81 -5.06 4.49
CA ALA A 44 -10.54 -4.90 3.22
C ALA A 44 -9.66 -5.23 2.02
N LEU A 45 -8.41 -4.74 1.98
CA LEU A 45 -7.45 -5.05 0.92
C LEU A 45 -7.14 -6.53 0.83
N ASN A 46 -6.96 -7.21 1.95
CA ASN A 46 -6.73 -8.65 1.96
C ASN A 46 -7.94 -9.43 1.39
N ILE A 47 -9.16 -9.01 1.70
CA ILE A 47 -10.37 -9.62 1.13
C ILE A 47 -10.42 -9.39 -0.38
N ILE A 48 -10.20 -8.17 -0.84
CA ILE A 48 -10.17 -7.82 -2.27
C ILE A 48 -9.14 -8.67 -3.00
N ASN A 49 -7.92 -8.74 -2.47
CA ASN A 49 -6.84 -9.51 -3.09
C ASN A 49 -7.14 -11.01 -3.12
N SER A 50 -7.78 -11.56 -2.08
CA SER A 50 -8.14 -12.98 -2.04
C SER A 50 -9.19 -13.38 -3.07
N GLU A 51 -10.15 -12.50 -3.37
CA GLU A 51 -11.16 -12.74 -4.41
C GLU A 51 -10.58 -12.80 -5.81
N LEU A 52 -9.43 -12.20 -6.01
CA LEU A 52 -8.78 -12.11 -7.33
C LEU A 52 -7.69 -13.14 -7.57
N VAL A 53 -7.23 -13.81 -6.53
CA VAL A 53 -6.29 -14.94 -6.64
C VAL A 53 -6.86 -16.08 -7.49
N THR A 54 -8.17 -16.10 -7.70
CA THR A 54 -8.80 -17.03 -8.65
C THR A 54 -8.59 -16.65 -10.12
N GLU A 55 -8.15 -15.40 -10.41
CA GLU A 55 -7.79 -14.97 -11.76
C GLU A 55 -6.28 -14.77 -11.85
N THR A 56 -5.56 -15.83 -12.24
CA THR A 56 -4.15 -15.82 -12.61
C THR A 56 -3.24 -14.96 -11.72
N VAL A 57 -2.69 -15.59 -10.68
CA VAL A 57 -1.45 -15.12 -10.04
C VAL A 57 -0.40 -15.05 -11.16
N SER A 58 -0.18 -13.86 -11.70
CA SER A 58 0.94 -13.69 -12.61
C SER A 58 2.20 -13.73 -11.75
N GLU A 59 3.04 -14.75 -11.96
CA GLU A 59 4.38 -14.84 -11.36
C GLU A 59 5.16 -13.53 -11.51
N SER A 60 4.84 -12.74 -12.55
CA SER A 60 5.42 -11.43 -12.83
C SER A 60 5.16 -10.35 -11.76
N LYS A 61 4.03 -10.41 -11.02
CA LYS A 61 3.74 -9.42 -9.97
C LYS A 61 4.56 -9.65 -8.70
N ASP A 62 4.72 -10.91 -8.30
CA ASP A 62 5.51 -11.26 -7.12
C ASP A 62 6.98 -10.92 -7.35
N GLU A 63 7.51 -11.18 -8.55
CA GLU A 63 8.86 -10.79 -8.93
C GLU A 63 9.03 -9.27 -8.92
N LEU A 64 8.04 -8.53 -9.38
CA LEU A 64 8.08 -7.07 -9.40
C LEU A 64 8.08 -6.48 -7.98
N ILE A 65 7.24 -7.02 -7.10
CA ILE A 65 7.21 -6.61 -5.69
C ILE A 65 8.55 -6.92 -5.00
N GLU A 66 9.15 -8.06 -5.29
CA GLU A 66 10.48 -8.40 -4.78
C GLU A 66 11.55 -7.41 -5.27
N LYS A 67 11.52 -7.02 -6.53
CA LYS A 67 12.41 -5.97 -7.06
C LYS A 67 12.23 -4.63 -6.37
N VAL A 68 10.99 -4.27 -6.06
CA VAL A 68 10.69 -3.06 -5.28
C VAL A 68 11.30 -3.16 -3.87
N ALA A 69 11.15 -4.29 -3.21
CA ALA A 69 11.73 -4.52 -1.89
C ALA A 69 13.27 -4.45 -1.92
N GLU A 70 13.91 -5.06 -2.90
CA GLU A 70 15.36 -4.96 -3.12
C GLU A 70 15.80 -3.52 -3.38
N PHE A 71 15.03 -2.76 -4.14
CA PHE A 71 15.32 -1.35 -4.40
C PHE A 71 15.27 -0.52 -3.11
N ILE A 72 14.31 -0.78 -2.23
CA ILE A 72 14.23 -0.13 -0.91
C ILE A 72 15.44 -0.50 -0.05
N GLU A 73 15.79 -1.78 -0.02
CA GLU A 73 16.96 -2.27 0.72
C GLU A 73 18.25 -1.58 0.27
N GLN A 74 18.44 -1.43 -1.03
CA GLN A 74 19.61 -0.75 -1.60
C GLN A 74 19.60 0.76 -1.31
N SER A 75 18.43 1.39 -1.39
CA SER A 75 18.29 2.85 -1.18
C SER A 75 18.65 3.28 0.24
N PHE A 76 18.35 2.43 1.23
CA PHE A 76 18.52 2.75 2.65
C PHE A 76 19.57 1.90 3.34
N SER A 77 20.23 1.00 2.61
CA SER A 77 21.21 0.05 3.17
C SER A 77 20.63 -0.76 4.35
N ILE A 78 19.41 -1.21 4.20
CA ILE A 78 18.69 -2.04 5.18
C ILE A 78 18.43 -3.42 4.62
N ARG A 79 18.04 -4.34 5.50
CA ARG A 79 17.57 -5.67 5.14
C ARG A 79 16.15 -5.86 5.67
N ILE A 80 15.22 -6.12 4.77
CA ILE A 80 13.81 -6.33 5.11
C ILE A 80 13.58 -7.81 5.41
N ASP A 81 13.00 -8.09 6.57
CA ASP A 81 12.59 -9.46 6.92
C ASP A 81 11.32 -9.84 6.14
N ARG A 82 11.49 -10.73 5.15
CA ARG A 82 10.40 -11.23 4.29
C ARG A 82 9.35 -12.03 5.05
N LYS A 83 9.66 -12.50 6.25
CA LYS A 83 8.72 -13.26 7.09
C LYS A 83 7.96 -12.39 8.08
N ALA A 84 8.35 -11.13 8.24
CA ALA A 84 7.68 -10.21 9.14
C ALA A 84 6.28 -9.83 8.66
N PHE A 85 5.38 -9.62 9.60
CA PHE A 85 4.02 -9.14 9.30
C PHE A 85 4.02 -7.80 8.56
N SER A 86 4.95 -6.92 8.90
CA SER A 86 5.14 -5.63 8.22
C SER A 86 5.40 -5.79 6.72
N PHE A 87 6.17 -6.80 6.33
CA PHE A 87 6.43 -7.09 4.92
C PHE A 87 5.19 -7.67 4.23
N SER A 88 4.50 -8.61 4.84
CA SER A 88 3.24 -9.16 4.29
C SER A 88 2.21 -8.06 4.04
N ARG A 89 2.12 -7.11 4.96
CA ARG A 89 1.26 -5.93 4.83
C ARG A 89 1.70 -5.03 3.68
N PHE A 90 3.00 -4.78 3.55
CA PHE A 90 3.57 -4.04 2.43
C PHE A 90 3.23 -4.70 1.08
N VAL A 91 3.37 -6.02 0.98
CA VAL A 91 3.02 -6.79 -0.23
C VAL A 91 1.55 -6.60 -0.59
N SER A 92 0.63 -6.71 0.36
CA SER A 92 -0.81 -6.49 0.13
C SER A 92 -1.11 -5.10 -0.42
N HIS A 93 -0.45 -4.08 0.13
CA HIS A 93 -0.60 -2.71 -0.35
C HIS A 93 -0.03 -2.51 -1.76
N MET A 94 1.10 -3.16 -2.06
CA MET A 94 1.70 -3.13 -3.39
C MET A 94 0.82 -3.81 -4.44
N GLU A 95 0.25 -4.96 -4.12
CA GLU A 95 -0.67 -5.66 -5.02
C GLU A 95 -1.86 -4.78 -5.41
N TYR A 96 -2.44 -4.10 -4.43
CA TYR A 96 -3.53 -3.15 -4.65
C TYR A 96 -3.09 -1.96 -5.52
N LEU A 97 -1.93 -1.39 -5.22
CA LEU A 97 -1.36 -0.26 -5.97
C LEU A 97 -1.14 -0.62 -7.44
N LEU A 98 -0.52 -1.78 -7.70
CA LEU A 98 -0.24 -2.25 -9.05
C LEU A 98 -1.52 -2.46 -9.86
N ARG A 99 -2.55 -2.99 -9.23
CA ARG A 99 -3.85 -3.15 -9.86
C ARG A 99 -4.46 -1.81 -10.27
N ARG A 100 -4.49 -0.86 -9.37
CA ARG A 100 -5.03 0.48 -9.66
C ARG A 100 -4.26 1.17 -10.77
N ALA A 101 -2.94 1.08 -10.74
CA ALA A 101 -2.08 1.66 -11.76
C ALA A 101 -2.39 1.08 -13.16
N LYS A 102 -2.66 -0.22 -13.22
CA LYS A 102 -2.99 -0.89 -14.48
C LYS A 102 -4.38 -0.54 -15.00
N GLU A 103 -5.35 -0.37 -14.11
CA GLU A 103 -6.72 0.01 -14.46
C GLU A 103 -6.86 1.48 -14.85
N GLY A 104 -5.82 2.30 -14.64
CA GLY A 104 -5.80 3.71 -15.00
C GLY A 104 -6.81 4.56 -14.22
N GLN A 105 -7.18 4.14 -13.02
CA GLN A 105 -8.11 4.88 -12.19
C GLN A 105 -7.46 6.19 -11.73
N THR A 106 -8.08 7.31 -12.12
CA THR A 106 -7.66 8.63 -11.67
C THR A 106 -8.20 8.89 -10.27
N VAL A 107 -7.33 9.29 -9.38
CA VAL A 107 -7.68 9.72 -8.03
C VAL A 107 -7.73 11.25 -8.00
N SER A 108 -8.59 11.80 -7.16
CA SER A 108 -8.79 13.25 -7.06
C SER A 108 -7.54 13.99 -6.55
N ASP A 109 -7.33 15.21 -7.02
CA ASP A 109 -6.22 16.10 -6.60
C ASP A 109 -6.36 16.62 -5.15
N GLU A 110 -7.31 16.10 -4.37
CA GLU A 110 -7.61 16.55 -3.01
C GLU A 110 -6.42 16.44 -2.05
N ASN A 111 -5.48 15.57 -2.33
CA ASN A 111 -4.34 15.30 -1.45
C ASN A 111 -3.00 15.88 -1.95
N MET A 112 -3.03 16.75 -2.98
CA MET A 112 -1.81 17.36 -3.51
C MET A 112 -1.04 18.19 -2.46
N GLN A 113 -1.76 18.85 -1.56
CA GLN A 113 -1.13 19.64 -0.49
C GLN A 113 -0.41 18.73 0.52
N LEU A 114 -1.06 17.61 0.88
CA LEU A 114 -0.45 16.60 1.74
C LEU A 114 0.79 15.98 1.09
N TYR A 115 0.72 15.68 -0.20
CA TYR A 115 1.85 15.17 -0.97
C TYR A 115 3.05 16.12 -0.91
N LYS A 116 2.83 17.41 -1.14
CA LYS A 116 3.88 18.42 -1.07
C LYS A 116 4.52 18.49 0.31
N THR A 117 3.72 18.41 1.37
CA THR A 117 4.19 18.41 2.75
C THR A 117 5.05 17.18 3.06
N VAL A 118 4.56 15.99 2.76
CA VAL A 118 5.29 14.73 2.99
C VAL A 118 6.59 14.70 2.17
N LYS A 119 6.54 15.15 0.93
CA LYS A 119 7.71 15.24 0.05
C LYS A 119 8.81 16.12 0.65
N SER A 120 8.45 17.24 1.28
CA SER A 120 9.43 18.15 1.89
C SER A 120 9.98 17.63 3.23
N GLU A 121 9.17 16.90 4.00
CA GLU A 121 9.56 16.38 5.29
C GLU A 121 10.46 15.14 5.21
N ILE A 122 10.26 14.31 4.18
CA ILE A 122 10.99 13.04 4.02
C ILE A 122 11.60 12.94 2.61
N PRO A 123 12.62 13.77 2.30
CA PRO A 123 13.17 13.83 0.94
C PRO A 123 13.83 12.52 0.48
N GLU A 124 14.40 11.74 1.39
CA GLU A 124 15.03 10.44 1.07
C GLU A 124 14.00 9.42 0.64
N ILE A 125 12.88 9.34 1.35
CA ILE A 125 11.74 8.47 0.99
C ILE A 125 11.18 8.91 -0.37
N ASN A 126 11.03 10.20 -0.60
CA ASN A 126 10.56 10.72 -1.89
C ASN A 126 11.48 10.31 -3.04
N ARG A 127 12.78 10.37 -2.88
CA ARG A 127 13.74 9.91 -3.91
C ARG A 127 13.62 8.43 -4.18
N CYS A 128 13.49 7.62 -3.13
CA CYS A 128 13.28 6.18 -3.25
C CYS A 128 11.98 5.88 -4.00
N VAL A 129 10.89 6.52 -3.65
CA VAL A 129 9.59 6.33 -4.28
C VAL A 129 9.60 6.77 -5.74
N ASN A 130 10.29 7.85 -6.08
CA ASN A 130 10.45 8.25 -7.48
C ASN A 130 11.22 7.20 -8.29
N GLY A 131 12.25 6.58 -7.72
CA GLY A 131 12.96 5.47 -8.34
C GLY A 131 12.06 4.24 -8.54
N ILE A 132 11.26 3.90 -7.54
CA ILE A 132 10.27 2.82 -7.64
C ILE A 132 9.24 3.14 -8.73
N ALA A 133 8.76 4.38 -8.80
CA ALA A 133 7.80 4.81 -9.81
C ALA A 133 8.33 4.65 -11.24
N VAL A 134 9.61 4.94 -11.46
CA VAL A 134 10.27 4.70 -12.75
C VAL A 134 10.31 3.21 -13.07
N LEU A 135 10.72 2.38 -12.12
CA LEU A 135 10.77 0.93 -12.27
C LEU A 135 9.38 0.36 -12.61
N LEU A 136 8.35 0.79 -11.91
CA LEU A 136 6.98 0.32 -12.13
C LEU A 136 6.44 0.80 -13.49
N LYS A 137 6.73 2.03 -13.88
CA LYS A 137 6.34 2.56 -15.19
C LYS A 137 6.93 1.76 -16.34
N GLU A 138 8.18 1.36 -16.24
CA GLU A 138 8.86 0.52 -17.23
C GLU A 138 8.20 -0.85 -17.38
N GLN A 139 7.57 -1.34 -16.32
CA GLN A 139 6.86 -2.62 -16.30
C GLN A 139 5.35 -2.49 -16.64
N GLY A 140 4.91 -1.30 -17.04
CA GLY A 140 3.52 -1.05 -17.44
C GLY A 140 2.58 -0.62 -16.28
N TYR A 141 3.14 -0.15 -15.17
CA TYR A 141 2.40 0.31 -13.99
C TYR A 141 2.71 1.78 -13.68
N PRO A 142 2.16 2.74 -14.45
CA PRO A 142 2.40 4.16 -14.19
C PRO A 142 1.68 4.63 -12.91
N LEU A 143 2.38 5.34 -12.04
CA LEU A 143 1.83 5.89 -10.81
C LEU A 143 1.49 7.38 -10.97
N ASN A 144 0.33 7.81 -10.46
CA ASN A 144 0.00 9.21 -10.29
C ASN A 144 0.58 9.76 -8.97
N GLU A 145 0.45 11.05 -8.72
CA GLU A 145 1.01 11.70 -7.53
C GLU A 145 0.41 11.18 -6.21
N GLU A 146 -0.85 10.83 -6.21
CA GLU A 146 -1.53 10.29 -5.02
C GLU A 146 -1.08 8.86 -4.70
N GLU A 147 -0.88 8.03 -5.72
CA GLU A 147 -0.31 6.69 -5.56
C GLU A 147 1.13 6.75 -5.07
N LYS A 148 1.91 7.75 -5.51
CA LYS A 148 3.26 8.00 -4.98
C LYS A 148 3.22 8.39 -3.50
N LEU A 149 2.28 9.24 -3.10
CA LEU A 149 2.07 9.59 -1.69
C LEU A 149 1.75 8.35 -0.85
N TYR A 150 0.85 7.53 -1.34
CA TYR A 150 0.48 6.28 -0.68
C TYR A 150 1.70 5.35 -0.51
N LEU A 151 2.48 5.20 -1.56
CA LEU A 151 3.71 4.41 -1.53
C LEU A 151 4.74 5.00 -0.56
N MET A 152 4.89 6.32 -0.51
CA MET A 152 5.78 7.00 0.46
C MET A 152 5.41 6.64 1.91
N LEU A 153 4.13 6.62 2.25
CA LEU A 153 3.68 6.28 3.59
C LEU A 153 4.00 4.82 3.94
N HIS A 154 3.84 3.90 2.99
CA HIS A 154 4.15 2.48 3.20
C HIS A 154 5.64 2.19 3.25
N VAL A 155 6.43 2.83 2.39
CA VAL A 155 7.90 2.71 2.42
C VAL A 155 8.45 3.28 3.73
N ASN A 156 7.96 4.44 4.17
CA ASN A 156 8.37 5.04 5.44
C ASN A 156 8.08 4.11 6.62
N ARG A 157 6.89 3.51 6.65
CA ARG A 157 6.51 2.58 7.72
C ARG A 157 7.39 1.32 7.72
N LEU A 158 7.72 0.80 6.55
CA LEU A 158 8.60 -0.36 6.41
C LEU A 158 10.02 -0.04 6.90
N CYS A 159 10.54 1.14 6.55
CA CYS A 159 11.85 1.62 6.99
C CYS A 159 11.90 1.86 8.51
N ASP A 160 10.87 2.45 9.09
CA ASP A 160 10.78 2.66 10.54
C ASP A 160 10.85 1.33 11.30
N ARG A 161 10.22 0.30 10.77
CA ARG A 161 10.26 -1.05 11.34
C ARG A 161 11.67 -1.62 11.35
N GLU A 162 12.48 -1.34 10.33
CA GLU A 162 13.86 -1.85 10.18
C GLU A 162 14.91 -0.91 10.82
N GLY A 163 14.50 0.08 11.61
CA GLY A 163 15.39 0.89 12.44
C GLY A 163 16.01 2.11 11.79
N LEU A 164 15.36 2.67 10.78
CA LEU A 164 15.75 3.95 10.18
C LEU A 164 15.13 5.15 10.88
#